data_27ea98ed80931d5457a2d9651ae9fac9
#
_entry.id   27ea98ed80931d5457a2d9651ae9fac9
#
_cell.length_a   1.000
_cell.length_b   1.000
_cell.length_c   1.000
_cell.angle_alpha   90.00
_cell.angle_beta   90.00
_cell.angle_gamma   90.00
#
_symmetry.space_group_name_H-M   'P 1'
#
loop_
_entity.id
_entity.type
_entity.pdbx_description
1 polymer ?
#
loop_
_entity_poly.entity_id
_entity_poly.type
_entity_poly.pdbx_seq_one_letter_code
_entity_poly.pdbx_strand_id
1 'polypeptide(L)'
;QKTYDTDRVAFLYFLPVSGASFTMVHYADDGSNFYHEYSCLYRYDVYAGEGESESPATYAHEILHLFGAPDLYEGSSDDFVDDALIAYVEETYPDEIMNSTYNDDGTSSFDSVHKAISPLTAYCLGLTDTCPELEQFPKLANITPGVFRYPADSGSTPDTGNDADGGGEVGDEPDSAQAWPGAVAV
;
A
#
# COMPACT_ATOMS: atom_id res chain seq x y z
N GLN A 1 15.76 0.53 17.92
CA GLN A 1 14.77 1.24 18.76
C GLN A 1 15.45 1.99 19.91
N LYS A 2 16.19 1.29 20.80
CA LYS A 2 16.85 1.97 21.93
C LYS A 2 17.84 3.06 21.55
N THR A 3 18.47 2.95 20.36
CA THR A 3 19.48 3.93 19.90
C THR A 3 18.84 5.23 19.43
N TYR A 4 17.62 5.19 18.89
CA TYR A 4 16.94 6.33 18.29
C TYR A 4 15.73 6.79 19.08
N ASP A 5 15.43 6.15 20.24
CA ASP A 5 14.28 6.44 21.10
C ASP A 5 12.96 6.47 20.30
N THR A 6 12.81 5.51 19.38
CA THR A 6 11.62 5.33 18.55
C THR A 6 11.18 3.87 18.56
N ASP A 7 9.89 3.64 18.53
CA ASP A 7 9.25 2.34 18.38
C ASP A 7 8.69 2.13 16.95
N ARG A 8 8.89 3.12 16.06
CA ARG A 8 8.43 3.06 14.68
C ARG A 8 9.61 3.28 13.74
N VAL A 9 9.83 2.32 12.86
CA VAL A 9 10.90 2.34 11.85
C VAL A 9 10.32 1.78 10.56
N ALA A 10 10.49 2.52 9.48
CA ALA A 10 10.19 2.05 8.13
C ALA A 10 11.48 1.99 7.30
N PHE A 11 11.54 1.04 6.39
CA PHE A 11 12.68 0.89 5.48
C PHE A 11 12.26 1.27 4.06
N LEU A 12 13.03 2.16 3.44
CA LEU A 12 12.86 2.55 2.05
C LEU A 12 14.06 2.05 1.24
N TYR A 13 13.82 1.14 0.32
CA TYR A 13 14.83 0.58 -0.58
C TYR A 13 14.73 1.24 -1.94
N PHE A 14 15.67 2.13 -2.26
CA PHE A 14 15.76 2.72 -3.59
C PHE A 14 16.60 1.83 -4.49
N LEU A 15 15.97 1.27 -5.53
CA LEU A 15 16.55 0.30 -6.43
C LEU A 15 16.87 0.95 -7.78
N PRO A 16 18.14 1.00 -8.22
CA PRO A 16 18.54 1.67 -9.47
C PRO A 16 18.28 0.80 -10.71
N VAL A 17 17.16 0.10 -10.73
CA VAL A 17 16.72 -0.79 -11.78
C VAL A 17 15.27 -0.52 -12.12
N SER A 18 14.75 -1.16 -13.18
CA SER A 18 13.34 -1.10 -13.56
C SER A 18 12.51 -2.08 -12.72
N GLY A 19 11.31 -1.70 -12.34
CA GLY A 19 10.37 -2.51 -11.60
C GLY A 19 9.10 -1.74 -11.27
N ALA A 20 8.13 -2.43 -10.68
CA ALA A 20 6.98 -1.79 -10.05
C ALA A 20 7.32 -1.48 -8.60
N SER A 21 7.18 -0.23 -8.19
CA SER A 21 7.31 0.15 -6.78
C SER A 21 6.20 -0.49 -5.97
N PHE A 22 6.49 -0.90 -4.74
CA PHE A 22 5.52 -1.54 -3.87
C PHE A 22 5.88 -1.37 -2.39
N THR A 23 4.89 -1.55 -1.53
CA THR A 23 5.06 -1.50 -0.09
C THR A 23 4.60 -2.79 0.57
N MET A 24 5.40 -3.26 1.51
CA MET A 24 5.03 -4.32 2.44
C MET A 24 4.81 -3.73 3.82
N VAL A 25 3.68 -4.05 4.41
CA VAL A 25 3.29 -3.57 5.73
C VAL A 25 3.27 -4.71 6.74
N HIS A 26 3.50 -4.35 7.98
CA HIS A 26 3.52 -5.26 9.11
C HIS A 26 2.12 -5.35 9.76
N TYR A 27 1.76 -6.55 10.17
CA TYR A 27 0.53 -6.79 10.93
C TYR A 27 0.81 -6.73 12.42
N ALA A 28 0.04 -5.90 13.13
CA ALA A 28 0.19 -5.73 14.57
C ALA A 28 0.02 -7.03 15.36
N ASP A 29 -0.72 -7.99 14.82
CA ASP A 29 -1.17 -9.20 15.52
C ASP A 29 -0.36 -10.47 15.18
N ASP A 30 0.52 -10.45 14.19
CA ASP A 30 1.23 -11.65 13.75
C ASP A 30 2.51 -11.95 14.53
N GLY A 31 2.89 -11.07 15.46
CA GLY A 31 4.13 -11.21 16.24
C GLY A 31 5.40 -11.16 15.37
N SER A 32 5.27 -10.78 14.11
CA SER A 32 6.33 -10.80 13.14
C SER A 32 7.35 -9.69 13.36
N ASN A 33 8.35 -9.65 12.55
CA ASN A 33 9.49 -8.79 12.70
C ASN A 33 9.29 -7.48 11.94
N PHE A 34 9.78 -6.39 12.49
CA PHE A 34 9.69 -5.04 11.94
C PHE A 34 10.23 -4.87 10.51
N TYR A 35 11.06 -5.80 10.02
CA TYR A 35 11.60 -5.76 8.65
C TYR A 35 10.56 -6.08 7.56
N HIS A 36 9.33 -6.39 7.93
CA HIS A 36 8.22 -6.49 6.99
C HIS A 36 7.59 -5.13 6.64
N GLU A 37 7.94 -4.06 7.35
CA GLU A 37 7.51 -2.70 7.03
C GLU A 37 8.55 -2.01 6.15
N TYR A 38 8.38 -2.14 4.83
CA TYR A 38 9.30 -1.52 3.88
C TYR A 38 8.62 -1.21 2.55
N SER A 39 9.17 -0.20 1.87
CA SER A 39 8.84 0.10 0.48
C SER A 39 10.04 -0.18 -0.41
N CYS A 40 9.82 -0.86 -1.52
CA CYS A 40 10.76 -1.00 -2.61
C CYS A 40 10.41 0.04 -3.69
N LEU A 41 11.28 1.02 -3.86
CA LEU A 41 11.10 2.17 -4.74
C LEU A 41 12.06 2.03 -5.92
N TYR A 42 11.53 1.68 -7.08
CA TYR A 42 12.31 1.46 -8.29
C TYR A 42 12.58 2.80 -8.98
N ARG A 43 13.78 2.93 -9.55
CA ARG A 43 14.15 4.15 -10.26
C ARG A 43 13.41 4.33 -11.58
N TYR A 44 13.13 3.23 -12.25
CA TYR A 44 12.49 3.24 -13.56
C TYR A 44 11.18 2.45 -13.49
N ASP A 45 10.12 3.06 -13.99
CA ASP A 45 8.82 2.45 -14.07
C ASP A 45 8.80 1.34 -15.13
N VAL A 46 8.41 0.14 -14.75
CA VAL A 46 8.32 -1.00 -15.67
C VAL A 46 7.17 -0.86 -16.65
N TYR A 47 6.16 -0.05 -16.33
CA TYR A 47 4.95 0.12 -17.13
C TYR A 47 5.03 1.31 -18.09
N ALA A 48 5.86 2.31 -17.81
CA ALA A 48 5.94 3.53 -18.62
C ALA A 48 6.81 3.39 -19.88
N GLY A 49 7.66 2.39 -19.97
CA GLY A 49 8.56 2.18 -21.09
C GLY A 49 10.03 2.07 -20.68
N GLU A 50 10.88 1.65 -21.60
CA GLU A 50 12.29 1.41 -21.30
C GLU A 50 13.01 2.71 -20.90
N GLY A 51 13.47 2.75 -19.64
CA GLY A 51 14.28 3.84 -19.12
C GLY A 51 13.48 5.07 -18.64
N GLU A 52 12.16 5.03 -18.67
CA GLU A 52 11.33 6.08 -18.09
C GLU A 52 11.46 6.06 -16.56
N SER A 53 11.68 7.23 -15.98
CA SER A 53 11.84 7.36 -14.55
C SER A 53 10.52 7.19 -13.82
N GLU A 54 10.57 6.59 -12.64
CA GLU A 54 9.43 6.56 -11.73
C GLU A 54 9.11 7.96 -11.19
N SER A 55 7.83 8.23 -10.96
CA SER A 55 7.37 9.54 -10.51
C SER A 55 7.53 9.74 -9.00
N PRO A 56 7.76 10.97 -8.52
CA PRO A 56 7.70 11.27 -7.10
C PRO A 56 6.33 10.95 -6.47
N ALA A 57 5.25 11.04 -7.24
CA ALA A 57 3.91 10.70 -6.76
C ALA A 57 3.78 9.22 -6.43
N THR A 58 4.34 8.32 -7.27
CA THR A 58 4.36 6.87 -6.96
C THR A 58 5.15 6.59 -5.69
N TYR A 59 6.31 7.23 -5.50
CA TYR A 59 7.05 7.05 -4.26
C TYR A 59 6.28 7.53 -3.03
N ALA A 60 5.58 8.66 -3.15
CA ALA A 60 4.75 9.17 -2.05
C ALA A 60 3.57 8.23 -1.76
N HIS A 61 2.90 7.71 -2.78
CA HIS A 61 1.84 6.71 -2.68
C HIS A 61 2.32 5.49 -1.88
N GLU A 62 3.42 4.88 -2.30
CA GLU A 62 3.98 3.71 -1.64
C GLU A 62 4.38 3.98 -0.18
N ILE A 63 4.92 5.15 0.10
CA ILE A 63 5.28 5.52 1.47
C ILE A 63 4.02 5.70 2.35
N LEU A 64 2.92 6.21 1.80
CA LEU A 64 1.68 6.41 2.55
C LEU A 64 1.06 5.09 3.03
N HIS A 65 1.26 3.99 2.31
CA HIS A 65 0.86 2.67 2.79
C HIS A 65 1.48 2.29 4.13
N LEU A 66 2.74 2.64 4.38
CA LEU A 66 3.39 2.38 5.67
C LEU A 66 2.70 3.06 6.86
N PHE A 67 1.84 4.03 6.60
CA PHE A 67 1.08 4.78 7.60
C PHE A 67 -0.42 4.44 7.60
N GLY A 68 -0.85 3.45 6.81
CA GLY A 68 -2.21 2.95 6.82
C GLY A 68 -3.13 3.49 5.72
N ALA A 69 -2.59 4.16 4.69
CA ALA A 69 -3.38 4.54 3.54
C ALA A 69 -3.73 3.29 2.71
N PRO A 70 -5.01 3.07 2.34
CA PRO A 70 -5.43 2.01 1.44
C PRO A 70 -5.26 2.43 -0.02
N ASP A 71 -5.20 1.46 -0.92
CA ASP A 71 -5.45 1.70 -2.33
C ASP A 71 -6.91 2.07 -2.56
N LEU A 72 -7.16 3.15 -3.31
CA LEU A 72 -8.51 3.65 -3.61
C LEU A 72 -8.85 3.50 -5.10
N TYR A 73 -8.36 2.45 -5.74
CA TYR A 73 -8.56 2.12 -7.15
C TYR A 73 -9.02 0.66 -7.32
N GLU A 74 -9.42 0.30 -8.54
CA GLU A 74 -9.85 -1.06 -8.87
C GLU A 74 -8.74 -2.09 -8.58
N GLY A 75 -9.09 -3.15 -7.85
CA GLY A 75 -8.13 -4.17 -7.44
C GLY A 75 -7.55 -3.98 -6.05
N SER A 76 -7.99 -2.97 -5.31
CA SER A 76 -7.68 -2.84 -3.88
C SER A 76 -8.02 -4.13 -3.13
N SER A 77 -7.16 -4.52 -2.21
CA SER A 77 -7.36 -5.69 -1.35
C SER A 77 -8.20 -5.38 -0.10
N ASP A 78 -8.53 -4.14 0.15
CA ASP A 78 -9.28 -3.71 1.32
C ASP A 78 -10.79 -3.92 1.13
N ASP A 79 -11.44 -4.67 2.02
CA ASP A 79 -12.87 -5.01 1.96
C ASP A 79 -13.82 -3.81 1.93
N PHE A 80 -13.38 -2.66 2.41
CA PHE A 80 -14.18 -1.44 2.43
C PHE A 80 -14.04 -0.62 1.14
N VAL A 81 -13.07 -0.94 0.29
CA VAL A 81 -12.89 -0.30 -1.01
C VAL A 81 -13.69 -1.08 -2.04
N ASP A 82 -14.83 -0.53 -2.42
CA ASP A 82 -15.71 -1.09 -3.44
C ASP A 82 -15.94 -0.07 -4.57
N ASP A 83 -16.53 -0.53 -5.68
CA ASP A 83 -16.76 0.28 -6.88
C ASP A 83 -17.47 1.60 -6.57
N ALA A 84 -18.35 1.62 -5.56
CA ALA A 84 -19.09 2.83 -5.19
C ALA A 84 -18.19 3.84 -4.49
N LEU A 85 -17.27 3.38 -3.64
CA LEU A 85 -16.29 4.24 -2.99
C LEU A 85 -15.26 4.76 -4.00
N ILE A 86 -14.78 3.90 -4.91
CA ILE A 86 -13.84 4.28 -5.97
C ILE A 86 -14.46 5.38 -6.84
N ALA A 87 -15.67 5.17 -7.37
CA ALA A 87 -16.35 6.16 -8.19
C ALA A 87 -16.59 7.49 -7.45
N TYR A 88 -16.89 7.43 -6.14
CA TYR A 88 -17.02 8.62 -5.31
C TYR A 88 -15.70 9.37 -5.18
N VAL A 89 -14.59 8.66 -4.94
CA VAL A 89 -13.26 9.24 -4.82
C VAL A 89 -12.84 9.90 -6.13
N GLU A 90 -13.00 9.23 -7.26
CA GLU A 90 -12.69 9.76 -8.60
C GLU A 90 -13.46 11.05 -8.90
N GLU A 91 -14.76 11.10 -8.56
CA GLU A 91 -15.59 12.27 -8.79
C GLU A 91 -15.28 13.42 -7.82
N THR A 92 -15.04 13.11 -6.53
CA THR A 92 -14.96 14.11 -5.46
C THR A 92 -13.54 14.60 -5.24
N TYR A 93 -12.56 13.71 -5.41
CA TYR A 93 -11.14 13.94 -5.13
C TYR A 93 -10.24 13.53 -6.31
N PRO A 94 -10.36 14.19 -7.47
CA PRO A 94 -9.61 13.77 -8.68
C PRO A 94 -8.10 13.78 -8.52
N ASP A 95 -7.57 14.56 -7.55
CA ASP A 95 -6.15 14.59 -7.24
C ASP A 95 -5.73 13.59 -6.14
N GLU A 96 -6.63 12.67 -5.73
CA GLU A 96 -6.31 11.69 -4.68
C GLU A 96 -5.15 10.78 -5.08
N ILE A 97 -4.05 10.85 -4.31
CA ILE A 97 -2.83 10.11 -4.61
C ILE A 97 -3.00 8.60 -4.45
N MET A 98 -3.89 8.15 -3.56
CA MET A 98 -4.16 6.73 -3.35
C MET A 98 -5.10 6.14 -4.40
N ASN A 99 -5.73 6.99 -5.22
CA ASN A 99 -6.50 6.57 -6.39
C ASN A 99 -5.64 6.53 -7.66
N SER A 100 -4.83 7.57 -7.89
CA SER A 100 -3.94 7.62 -9.05
C SER A 100 -2.72 8.50 -8.79
N THR A 101 -1.56 8.05 -9.25
CA THR A 101 -0.30 8.82 -9.21
C THR A 101 -0.07 9.64 -10.48
N TYR A 102 -0.90 9.44 -11.51
CA TYR A 102 -0.83 10.13 -12.81
C TYR A 102 -1.67 11.42 -12.80
N ASN A 103 -1.28 12.36 -13.64
CA ASN A 103 -2.11 13.53 -13.98
C ASN A 103 -3.34 13.10 -14.80
N ASP A 104 -4.33 13.98 -14.96
CA ASP A 104 -5.57 13.70 -15.71
C ASP A 104 -5.33 13.31 -17.18
N ASP A 105 -4.21 13.74 -17.76
CA ASP A 105 -3.81 13.40 -19.12
C ASP A 105 -2.99 12.10 -19.24
N GLY A 106 -2.85 11.36 -18.13
CA GLY A 106 -2.09 10.13 -18.04
C GLY A 106 -0.58 10.32 -18.01
N THR A 107 -0.09 11.55 -17.89
CA THR A 107 1.35 11.83 -17.74
C THR A 107 1.80 11.84 -16.29
N SER A 108 3.10 11.73 -16.05
CA SER A 108 3.70 11.87 -14.73
C SER A 108 4.38 13.24 -14.58
N SER A 109 4.32 13.79 -13.38
CA SER A 109 5.09 14.97 -13.00
C SER A 109 6.37 14.56 -12.28
N PHE A 110 7.52 15.16 -12.66
CA PHE A 110 8.82 14.79 -12.13
C PHE A 110 9.50 15.91 -11.32
N ASP A 111 8.96 17.11 -11.33
CA ASP A 111 9.46 18.28 -10.60
C ASP A 111 9.00 18.27 -9.13
N SER A 112 7.78 17.79 -8.88
CA SER A 112 7.19 17.69 -7.55
C SER A 112 5.97 16.75 -7.56
N VAL A 113 5.46 16.43 -6.36
CA VAL A 113 4.18 15.72 -6.20
C VAL A 113 3.06 16.73 -6.41
N HIS A 114 2.24 16.52 -7.46
CA HIS A 114 1.07 17.35 -7.78
C HIS A 114 -0.24 16.71 -7.30
N LYS A 115 -0.16 15.56 -6.68
CA LYS A 115 -1.29 14.87 -6.07
C LYS A 115 -1.49 15.30 -4.62
N ALA A 116 -2.65 15.03 -4.08
CA ALA A 116 -3.06 15.38 -2.72
C ALA A 116 -3.60 14.15 -1.99
N ILE A 117 -3.75 14.24 -0.68
CA ILE A 117 -4.52 13.30 0.12
C ILE A 117 -5.90 13.88 0.38
N SER A 118 -6.95 13.08 0.18
CA SER A 118 -8.32 13.45 0.53
C SER A 118 -8.55 13.42 2.06
N PRO A 119 -9.68 13.95 2.54
CA PRO A 119 -10.10 13.76 3.93
C PRO A 119 -10.20 12.28 4.32
N LEU A 120 -10.62 11.40 3.40
CA LEU A 120 -10.66 9.95 3.62
C LEU A 120 -9.25 9.39 3.86
N THR A 121 -8.30 9.68 3.00
CA THR A 121 -6.91 9.24 3.16
C THR A 121 -6.30 9.83 4.43
N ALA A 122 -6.56 11.10 4.73
CA ALA A 122 -6.11 11.72 5.97
C ALA A 122 -6.67 11.03 7.23
N TYR A 123 -7.93 10.56 7.18
CA TYR A 123 -8.53 9.76 8.24
C TYR A 123 -7.84 8.40 8.37
N CYS A 124 -7.63 7.68 7.26
CA CYS A 124 -6.93 6.40 7.26
C CYS A 124 -5.51 6.52 7.86
N LEU A 125 -4.81 7.60 7.55
CA LEU A 125 -3.48 7.90 8.09
C LEU A 125 -3.47 8.30 9.57
N GLY A 126 -4.63 8.55 10.18
CA GLY A 126 -4.73 9.06 11.55
C GLY A 126 -4.34 10.53 11.70
N LEU A 127 -4.39 11.31 10.63
CA LEU A 127 -4.13 12.75 10.64
C LEU A 127 -5.37 13.56 11.07
N THR A 128 -6.54 12.95 11.05
CA THR A 128 -7.81 13.51 11.49
C THR A 128 -8.68 12.46 12.15
N ASP A 129 -9.51 12.86 13.10
CA ASP A 129 -10.49 11.99 13.74
C ASP A 129 -11.85 12.00 13.02
N THR A 130 -11.98 12.75 11.95
CA THR A 130 -13.22 12.93 11.20
C THR A 130 -13.09 12.40 9.78
N CYS A 131 -14.09 11.64 9.35
CA CYS A 131 -14.24 11.17 7.98
C CYS A 131 -15.67 11.50 7.50
N PRO A 132 -15.83 12.51 6.65
CA PRO A 132 -17.15 12.89 6.13
C PRO A 132 -17.86 11.76 5.40
N GLU A 133 -17.10 10.84 4.82
CA GLU A 133 -17.55 9.71 4.02
C GLU A 133 -18.23 8.61 4.86
N LEU A 134 -18.06 8.59 6.18
CA LEU A 134 -18.61 7.54 7.05
C LEU A 134 -20.14 7.40 6.97
N GLU A 135 -20.87 8.48 6.74
CA GLU A 135 -22.33 8.42 6.60
C GLU A 135 -22.75 7.69 5.31
N GLN A 136 -21.99 7.89 4.24
CA GLN A 136 -22.26 7.29 2.93
C GLN A 136 -21.67 5.90 2.80
N PHE A 137 -20.50 5.66 3.39
CA PHE A 137 -19.74 4.41 3.30
C PHE A 137 -19.50 3.82 4.70
N PRO A 138 -20.51 3.17 5.29
CA PRO A 138 -20.44 2.70 6.68
C PRO A 138 -19.37 1.64 6.95
N LYS A 139 -18.86 0.95 5.91
CA LYS A 139 -17.73 0.02 6.05
C LYS A 139 -16.45 0.71 6.56
N LEU A 140 -16.29 2.01 6.27
CA LEU A 140 -15.16 2.83 6.75
C LEU A 140 -15.09 2.93 8.28
N ALA A 141 -16.20 2.70 8.99
CA ALA A 141 -16.22 2.66 10.45
C ALA A 141 -15.36 1.52 11.05
N ASN A 142 -14.99 0.54 10.23
CA ASN A 142 -14.11 -0.55 10.65
C ASN A 142 -12.62 -0.19 10.57
N ILE A 143 -12.26 0.93 9.96
CA ILE A 143 -10.88 1.40 9.86
C ILE A 143 -10.40 1.81 11.26
N THR A 144 -9.19 1.41 11.60
CA THR A 144 -8.44 1.99 12.73
C THR A 144 -7.44 2.98 12.15
N PRO A 145 -7.64 4.29 12.33
CA PRO A 145 -6.76 5.30 11.76
C PRO A 145 -5.29 5.07 12.15
N GLY A 146 -4.39 5.25 11.19
CA GLY A 146 -2.95 5.09 11.37
C GLY A 146 -2.48 3.63 11.54
N VAL A 147 -3.35 2.67 11.25
CA VAL A 147 -3.03 1.23 11.31
C VAL A 147 -3.40 0.61 9.98
N PHE A 148 -2.41 0.04 9.30
CA PHE A 148 -2.69 -0.76 8.10
C PHE A 148 -3.54 -1.98 8.47
N ARG A 149 -4.52 -2.31 7.63
CA ARG A 149 -5.37 -3.48 7.81
C ARG A 149 -5.23 -4.41 6.63
N TYR A 150 -5.03 -5.66 6.96
CA TYR A 150 -5.22 -6.73 6.00
C TYR A 150 -6.70 -7.00 5.80
N PRO A 151 -7.10 -7.39 4.58
CA PRO A 151 -8.42 -8.00 4.40
C PRO A 151 -8.55 -9.11 5.41
N ALA A 152 -9.61 -9.08 6.21
CA ALA A 152 -9.88 -10.15 7.15
C ALA A 152 -9.92 -11.44 6.35
N ASP A 153 -8.97 -12.32 6.62
CA ASP A 153 -8.90 -13.63 5.99
C ASP A 153 -10.27 -14.31 6.17
N SER A 154 -10.95 -14.55 5.07
CA SER A 154 -12.29 -15.16 5.11
C SER A 154 -12.15 -16.60 5.59
N GLY A 155 -11.87 -16.78 6.89
CA GLY A 155 -12.06 -18.02 7.60
C GLY A 155 -10.87 -18.89 7.96
N SER A 156 -9.67 -18.37 8.13
CA SER A 156 -8.61 -19.12 8.83
C SER A 156 -8.56 -18.72 10.30
N THR A 157 -9.08 -19.58 11.16
CA THR A 157 -8.76 -19.58 12.59
C THR A 157 -7.24 -19.73 12.76
N PRO A 158 -6.60 -19.01 13.71
CA PRO A 158 -5.18 -19.23 13.98
C PRO A 158 -4.98 -20.69 14.35
N ASP A 159 -4.27 -21.43 13.51
CA ASP A 159 -3.81 -22.76 13.85
C ASP A 159 -2.76 -22.64 14.96
N THR A 160 -3.14 -22.90 16.18
CA THR A 160 -2.24 -23.09 17.30
C THR A 160 -1.58 -24.47 17.19
N GLY A 161 -1.00 -24.76 16.04
CA GLY A 161 -0.24 -25.98 15.78
C GLY A 161 1.15 -25.88 16.33
N ASN A 162 1.31 -26.45 17.49
CA ASN A 162 2.58 -26.82 18.11
C ASN A 162 3.17 -27.97 17.28
N ASP A 163 4.11 -27.72 16.40
CA ASP A 163 4.91 -28.80 15.81
C ASP A 163 6.41 -28.45 15.84
N ALA A 164 7.03 -29.13 16.78
CA ALA A 164 8.44 -29.37 16.82
C ALA A 164 8.81 -30.45 15.79
N ASP A 165 9.95 -30.26 15.17
CA ASP A 165 10.83 -31.27 14.57
C ASP A 165 10.58 -31.72 13.12
N GLY A 166 11.64 -31.64 12.33
CA GLY A 166 11.81 -32.41 11.10
C GLY A 166 12.57 -31.69 9.98
N GLY A 167 13.89 -31.77 9.98
CA GLY A 167 14.74 -31.33 8.87
C GLY A 167 14.41 -32.02 7.55
N GLY A 168 14.66 -31.34 6.43
CA GLY A 168 14.55 -31.91 5.09
C GLY A 168 14.79 -30.92 3.97
N GLU A 169 15.99 -30.98 3.43
CA GLU A 169 16.41 -30.74 2.06
C GLU A 169 16.05 -29.45 1.31
N VAL A 170 17.11 -28.72 1.02
CA VAL A 170 17.23 -27.63 0.05
C VAL A 170 16.97 -28.17 -1.36
N GLY A 171 15.89 -27.71 -1.98
CA GLY A 171 15.62 -27.90 -3.39
C GLY A 171 15.69 -26.54 -4.08
N ASP A 172 16.74 -26.32 -4.86
CA ASP A 172 16.87 -25.21 -5.81
C ASP A 172 15.85 -25.34 -6.94
N GLU A 173 14.89 -24.44 -6.98
CA GLU A 173 14.27 -23.99 -8.25
C GLU A 173 13.82 -22.54 -8.09
N PRO A 174 14.14 -21.63 -9.04
CA PRO A 174 13.65 -20.25 -8.97
C PRO A 174 12.20 -20.21 -9.41
N ASP A 175 11.31 -20.05 -8.44
CA ASP A 175 9.89 -19.85 -8.74
C ASP A 175 9.68 -18.46 -9.34
N SER A 176 9.01 -18.50 -10.48
CA SER A 176 8.63 -17.35 -11.27
C SER A 176 7.87 -16.34 -10.40
N ALA A 177 8.35 -15.11 -10.37
CA ALA A 177 7.66 -13.96 -9.80
C ALA A 177 6.20 -13.96 -10.29
N GLN A 178 5.28 -14.31 -9.41
CA GLN A 178 3.88 -14.06 -9.64
C GLN A 178 3.68 -12.54 -9.61
N ALA A 179 3.36 -11.99 -10.77
CA ALA A 179 2.86 -10.64 -10.87
C ALA A 179 1.59 -10.54 -10.00
N TRP A 180 1.56 -9.59 -9.09
CA TRP A 180 0.39 -9.27 -8.30
C TRP A 180 -0.75 -8.87 -9.23
N PRO A 181 -1.99 -9.36 -9.01
CA PRO A 181 -3.14 -8.99 -9.83
C PRO A 181 -3.71 -7.64 -9.37
N GLY A 182 -2.96 -6.58 -9.44
CA GLY A 182 -3.38 -5.25 -9.00
C GLY A 182 -2.75 -4.12 -9.78
N ALA A 183 -1.80 -4.41 -10.65
CA ALA A 183 -1.26 -3.41 -11.56
C ALA A 183 -2.11 -3.40 -12.83
N VAL A 184 -3.21 -2.67 -12.83
CA VAL A 184 -3.92 -2.31 -14.05
C VAL A 184 -3.28 -1.04 -14.58
N ALA A 185 -2.51 -1.18 -15.67
CA ALA A 185 -2.16 -0.04 -16.49
C ALA A 185 -3.47 0.48 -17.13
N VAL A 186 -3.83 1.71 -16.82
CA VAL A 186 -4.82 2.47 -17.56
C VAL A 186 -4.12 3.19 -18.70
#